data_489f120f960cd7e1a4f02a778f78413d
#
_entry.id   489f120f960cd7e1a4f02a778f78413d
#
_cell.length_a   1.000
_cell.length_b   1.000
_cell.length_c   1.000
_cell.angle_alpha   90.00
_cell.angle_beta   90.00
_cell.angle_gamma   90.00
#
_symmetry.space_group_name_H-M   'P 1'
#
loop_
_entity.id
_entity.type
_entity.pdbx_description
1 polymer ?
#
loop_
_entity_poly.entity_id
_entity_poly.type
_entity_poly.pdbx_seq_one_letter_code
_entity_poly.pdbx_strand_id
1 'polypeptide(L)'
;NKPVSADLLKNGARVVENITWTPRVHIARCHFSRIPTRGILITTRQPSVIEDNYFYGMQMSAILVADDARSWFESGPVHNLVIRNNVFNRCLGTIIWINPENRKKEGAVHRNITIENNVFTLNSKDDKPVVFHSVDNLKINNNLVISPDGKTTVLNGK
;
A
#
# COMPACT_ATOMS: atom_id res chain seq x y z
N ASN A 1 31.98 -9.83 -4.55
CA ASN A 1 31.29 -8.93 -5.49
C ASN A 1 31.53 -9.44 -6.91
N LYS A 2 30.48 -9.97 -7.55
CA LYS A 2 30.54 -10.28 -8.99
C LYS A 2 30.11 -9.01 -9.74
N PRO A 3 30.81 -8.62 -10.82
CA PRO A 3 30.39 -7.50 -11.64
C PRO A 3 29.04 -7.79 -12.30
N VAL A 4 28.21 -6.76 -12.41
CA VAL A 4 26.94 -6.84 -13.15
C VAL A 4 27.27 -7.01 -14.63
N SER A 5 26.66 -8.01 -15.29
CA SER A 5 26.89 -8.26 -16.71
C SER A 5 26.46 -7.03 -17.54
N ALA A 6 27.32 -6.60 -18.46
CA ALA A 6 27.01 -5.52 -19.41
C ALA A 6 25.78 -5.84 -20.28
N ASP A 7 25.44 -7.11 -20.47
CA ASP A 7 24.25 -7.54 -21.22
C ASP A 7 22.95 -7.15 -20.56
N LEU A 8 22.92 -6.99 -19.22
CA LEU A 8 21.76 -6.48 -18.50
C LEU A 8 21.45 -5.02 -18.81
N LEU A 9 22.42 -4.28 -19.32
CA LEU A 9 22.31 -2.86 -19.61
C LEU A 9 21.99 -2.55 -21.08
N LYS A 10 22.09 -3.56 -21.98
CA LYS A 10 21.99 -3.35 -23.43
C LYS A 10 20.61 -2.94 -23.95
N ASN A 11 19.52 -3.20 -23.23
CA ASN A 11 18.15 -3.05 -23.75
C ASN A 11 17.29 -2.04 -22.99
N GLY A 12 17.86 -0.96 -22.51
CA GLY A 12 17.15 0.13 -21.86
C GLY A 12 17.47 0.28 -20.38
N ALA A 13 16.86 1.29 -19.77
CA ALA A 13 17.06 1.60 -18.35
C ALA A 13 16.64 0.43 -17.46
N ARG A 14 17.50 0.08 -16.51
CA ARG A 14 17.26 -0.92 -15.48
C ARG A 14 17.22 -0.22 -14.12
N VAL A 15 16.33 -0.66 -13.28
CA VAL A 15 16.27 -0.27 -11.88
C VAL A 15 16.93 -1.36 -11.06
N VAL A 16 17.79 -0.97 -10.13
CA VAL A 16 18.49 -1.88 -9.21
C VAL A 16 17.96 -1.61 -7.80
N GLU A 17 17.40 -2.64 -7.19
CA GLU A 17 16.95 -2.57 -5.80
C GLU A 17 18.04 -3.12 -4.87
N ASN A 18 18.34 -2.38 -3.81
CA ASN A 18 19.22 -2.85 -2.75
C ASN A 18 18.43 -3.68 -1.73
N ILE A 19 18.35 -4.98 -1.94
CA ILE A 19 17.60 -5.90 -1.07
C ILE A 19 18.29 -6.18 0.28
N THR A 20 19.58 -5.91 0.39
CA THR A 20 20.34 -6.15 1.62
C THR A 20 19.93 -5.18 2.73
N TRP A 21 19.70 -3.92 2.36
CA TRP A 21 19.40 -2.84 3.29
C TRP A 21 17.91 -2.44 3.32
N THR A 22 17.06 -3.22 2.67
CA THR A 22 15.61 -3.03 2.73
C THR A 22 15.11 -3.31 4.14
N PRO A 23 14.45 -2.37 4.81
CA PRO A 23 14.09 -2.51 6.22
C PRO A 23 12.86 -3.40 6.43
N ARG A 24 12.79 -4.04 7.58
CA ARG A 24 11.52 -4.44 8.20
C ARG A 24 10.89 -3.20 8.82
N VAL A 25 9.59 -3.03 8.64
CA VAL A 25 8.87 -1.86 9.11
C VAL A 25 7.76 -2.26 10.06
N HIS A 26 7.71 -1.62 11.23
CA HIS A 26 6.60 -1.73 12.15
C HIS A 26 6.15 -0.32 12.55
N ILE A 27 4.96 0.06 12.10
CA ILE A 27 4.36 1.36 12.39
C ILE A 27 3.11 1.10 13.22
N ALA A 28 3.13 1.49 14.47
CA ALA A 28 2.03 1.23 15.40
C ALA A 28 1.76 2.40 16.33
N ARG A 29 0.49 2.59 16.71
CA ARG A 29 -0.01 3.59 17.67
C ARG A 29 0.40 5.03 17.32
N CYS A 30 0.45 5.32 16.02
CA CYS A 30 0.76 6.64 15.51
C CYS A 30 -0.52 7.39 15.09
N HIS A 31 -0.46 8.71 15.09
CA HIS A 31 -1.50 9.58 14.59
C HIS A 31 -0.98 10.37 13.38
N PHE A 32 -1.54 10.09 12.21
CA PHE A 32 -1.28 10.80 10.96
C PHE A 32 -2.42 11.78 10.71
N SER A 33 -2.14 13.06 10.62
CA SER A 33 -3.19 14.07 10.53
C SER A 33 -2.90 15.12 9.48
N ARG A 34 -3.88 15.38 8.61
CA ARG A 34 -3.90 16.49 7.63
C ARG A 34 -2.65 16.56 6.75
N ILE A 35 -2.15 15.40 6.33
CA ILE A 35 -1.01 15.33 5.42
C ILE A 35 -1.51 15.61 4.00
N PRO A 36 -0.90 16.57 3.28
CA PRO A 36 -1.36 16.97 1.94
C PRO A 36 -1.03 15.93 0.86
N THR A 37 -0.22 14.94 1.19
CA THR A 37 0.15 13.81 0.32
C THR A 37 -0.29 12.49 0.94
N ARG A 38 0.48 11.42 0.73
CA ARG A 38 0.24 10.10 1.32
C ARG A 38 0.62 10.09 2.79
N GLY A 39 -0.12 9.36 3.61
CA GLY A 39 0.26 9.14 5.01
C GLY A 39 1.49 8.25 5.11
N ILE A 40 1.44 7.08 4.47
CA ILE A 40 2.54 6.12 4.39
C ILE A 40 2.71 5.69 2.93
N LEU A 41 3.95 5.73 2.44
CA LEU A 41 4.38 5.06 1.22
C LEU A 41 5.25 3.88 1.62
N ILE A 42 4.88 2.67 1.23
CA ILE A 42 5.62 1.45 1.55
C ILE A 42 6.10 0.74 0.29
N THR A 43 7.39 0.42 0.24
CA THR A 43 8.08 -0.15 -0.93
C THR A 43 9.08 -1.25 -0.53
N THR A 44 8.91 -1.90 0.62
CA THR A 44 9.88 -2.87 1.15
C THR A 44 9.47 -4.33 0.89
N ARG A 45 10.44 -5.17 0.58
CA ARG A 45 10.28 -6.63 0.47
C ARG A 45 10.27 -7.34 1.83
N GLN A 46 10.74 -6.68 2.87
CA GLN A 46 10.81 -7.29 4.19
C GLN A 46 9.42 -7.30 4.85
N PRO A 47 9.14 -8.30 5.70
CA PRO A 47 7.90 -8.34 6.44
C PRO A 47 7.63 -7.02 7.17
N SER A 48 6.43 -6.50 6.98
CA SER A 48 6.05 -5.19 7.52
C SER A 48 4.67 -5.23 8.14
N VAL A 49 4.48 -4.44 9.20
CA VAL A 49 3.20 -4.34 9.92
C VAL A 49 2.85 -2.86 10.11
N ILE A 50 1.61 -2.50 9.76
CA ILE A 50 1.01 -1.19 10.01
C ILE A 50 -0.24 -1.43 10.84
N GLU A 51 -0.20 -1.15 12.15
CA GLU A 51 -1.27 -1.52 13.06
C GLU A 51 -1.60 -0.46 14.12
N ASP A 52 -2.85 -0.46 14.58
CA ASP A 52 -3.32 0.38 15.69
C ASP A 52 -3.05 1.88 15.46
N ASN A 53 -3.05 2.35 14.20
CA ASN A 53 -2.82 3.74 13.86
C ASN A 53 -4.15 4.47 13.59
N TYR A 54 -4.13 5.78 13.76
CA TYR A 54 -5.22 6.67 13.41
C TYR A 54 -4.81 7.61 12.27
N PHE A 55 -5.53 7.56 11.15
CA PHE A 55 -5.34 8.43 10.00
C PHE A 55 -6.51 9.39 9.88
N TYR A 56 -6.24 10.70 9.86
CA TYR A 56 -7.26 11.74 9.79
C TYR A 56 -6.97 12.77 8.71
N GLY A 57 -7.92 12.98 7.80
CA GLY A 57 -7.87 14.09 6.85
C GLY A 57 -6.73 13.99 5.84
N MET A 58 -6.41 12.78 5.37
CA MET A 58 -5.43 12.59 4.30
C MET A 58 -5.98 13.12 2.99
N GLN A 59 -5.17 13.92 2.27
CA GLN A 59 -5.57 14.50 0.97
C GLN A 59 -5.31 13.56 -0.20
N MET A 60 -4.46 12.56 0.00
CA MET A 60 -4.22 11.43 -0.90
C MET A 60 -4.40 10.12 -0.13
N SER A 61 -3.98 8.99 -0.68
CA SER A 61 -4.07 7.69 -0.01
C SER A 61 -3.43 7.72 1.38
N ALA A 62 -4.14 7.21 2.38
CA ALA A 62 -3.58 7.07 3.72
C ALA A 62 -2.39 6.10 3.70
N ILE A 63 -2.53 4.99 2.96
CA ILE A 63 -1.44 4.04 2.73
C ILE A 63 -1.35 3.75 1.23
N LEU A 64 -0.19 4.02 0.64
CA LEU A 64 0.15 3.65 -0.73
C LEU A 64 1.19 2.51 -0.70
N VAL A 65 0.82 1.39 -1.31
CA VAL A 65 1.72 0.27 -1.58
C VAL A 65 2.15 0.38 -3.04
N ALA A 66 3.36 0.83 -3.28
CA ALA A 66 3.83 1.14 -4.61
C ALA A 66 5.12 0.41 -4.98
N ASP A 67 5.38 0.40 -6.27
CA ASP A 67 6.65 0.05 -6.89
C ASP A 67 6.74 0.92 -8.14
N ASP A 68 7.34 2.10 -8.01
CA ASP A 68 7.49 3.05 -9.11
C ASP A 68 8.83 2.85 -9.82
N ALA A 69 8.85 1.94 -10.78
CA ALA A 69 9.97 1.77 -11.70
C ALA A 69 9.89 2.69 -12.94
N ARG A 70 8.97 3.68 -12.94
CA ARG A 70 8.68 4.50 -14.12
C ARG A 70 9.17 5.94 -14.00
N SER A 71 8.95 6.59 -12.87
CA SER A 71 9.14 8.03 -12.73
C SER A 71 10.02 8.41 -11.54
N TRP A 72 9.67 8.00 -10.34
CA TRP A 72 10.41 8.36 -9.13
C TRP A 72 11.46 7.31 -8.74
N PHE A 73 11.36 6.11 -9.33
CA PHE A 73 12.24 4.98 -9.03
C PHE A 73 12.25 4.58 -7.54
N GLU A 74 11.13 4.82 -6.88
CA GLU A 74 10.85 4.34 -5.53
C GLU A 74 10.48 2.86 -5.62
N SER A 75 11.48 2.03 -5.84
CA SER A 75 11.25 0.64 -6.18
C SER A 75 11.37 -0.28 -4.98
N GLY A 76 10.56 -1.28 -5.02
CA GLY A 76 10.58 -2.46 -4.19
C GLY A 76 9.23 -3.12 -4.16
N PRO A 77 9.08 -4.31 -4.77
CA PRO A 77 7.88 -5.10 -4.59
C PRO A 77 7.65 -5.35 -3.11
N VAL A 78 6.43 -5.09 -2.65
CA VAL A 78 6.07 -5.31 -1.25
C VAL A 78 5.68 -6.76 -1.03
N HIS A 79 6.30 -7.39 -0.04
CA HIS A 79 6.02 -8.76 0.34
C HIS A 79 5.72 -8.86 1.84
N ASN A 80 4.72 -9.69 2.20
CA ASN A 80 4.38 -9.99 3.59
C ASN A 80 4.02 -8.74 4.40
N LEU A 81 3.05 -7.95 3.91
CA LEU A 81 2.53 -6.76 4.57
C LEU A 81 1.24 -7.09 5.32
N VAL A 82 1.14 -6.65 6.57
CA VAL A 82 -0.09 -6.69 7.35
C VAL A 82 -0.53 -5.26 7.67
N ILE A 83 -1.77 -4.91 7.32
CA ILE A 83 -2.42 -3.64 7.67
C ILE A 83 -3.65 -3.99 8.51
N ARG A 84 -3.59 -3.75 9.83
CA ARG A 84 -4.66 -4.17 10.72
C ARG A 84 -4.97 -3.19 11.85
N ASN A 85 -6.21 -3.24 12.33
CA ASN A 85 -6.68 -2.46 13.48
C ASN A 85 -6.46 -0.95 13.33
N ASN A 86 -6.37 -0.43 12.10
CA ASN A 86 -6.21 1.00 11.88
C ASN A 86 -7.58 1.66 11.72
N VAL A 87 -7.67 2.94 12.09
CA VAL A 87 -8.84 3.76 11.86
C VAL A 87 -8.52 4.83 10.82
N PHE A 88 -9.29 4.87 9.74
CA PHE A 88 -9.20 5.85 8.68
C PHE A 88 -10.43 6.75 8.72
N ASN A 89 -10.24 8.04 9.01
CA ASN A 89 -11.31 9.01 9.14
C ASN A 89 -11.03 10.23 8.27
N ARG A 90 -11.99 10.64 7.47
CA ARG A 90 -11.87 11.77 6.53
C ARG A 90 -10.65 11.70 5.60
N CYS A 91 -10.26 10.50 5.20
CA CYS A 91 -9.28 10.31 4.15
C CYS A 91 -9.98 10.36 2.79
N LEU A 92 -9.40 11.03 1.80
CA LEU A 92 -10.03 11.27 0.51
C LEU A 92 -9.65 10.22 -0.53
N GLY A 93 -10.57 9.95 -1.44
CA GLY A 93 -10.36 9.09 -2.61
C GLY A 93 -10.10 7.63 -2.25
N THR A 94 -8.99 7.08 -2.71
CA THR A 94 -8.57 5.70 -2.40
C THR A 94 -7.75 5.68 -1.12
N ILE A 95 -8.28 5.07 -0.05
CA ILE A 95 -7.68 5.13 1.29
C ILE A 95 -6.46 4.22 1.39
N ILE A 96 -6.61 2.93 1.07
CA ILE A 96 -5.47 2.01 0.89
C ILE A 96 -5.37 1.69 -0.60
N TRP A 97 -4.26 2.06 -1.20
CA TRP A 97 -4.05 1.87 -2.63
C TRP A 97 -2.83 0.99 -2.88
N ILE A 98 -3.05 -0.18 -3.49
CA ILE A 98 -2.00 -1.08 -3.94
C ILE A 98 -1.85 -0.89 -5.44
N ASN A 99 -0.84 -0.14 -5.86
CA ASN A 99 -0.70 0.29 -7.24
C ASN A 99 0.78 0.36 -7.67
N PRO A 100 1.33 -0.72 -8.20
CA PRO A 100 2.64 -0.66 -8.83
C PRO A 100 2.55 0.08 -10.16
N GLU A 101 3.47 1.01 -10.40
CA GLU A 101 3.52 1.82 -11.62
C GLU A 101 4.38 1.18 -12.71
N ASN A 102 4.34 -0.11 -12.85
CA ASN A 102 5.11 -0.85 -13.85
C ASN A 102 4.48 -0.72 -15.24
N ARG A 103 5.32 -0.54 -16.26
CA ARG A 103 4.87 -0.41 -17.65
C ARG A 103 4.24 -1.69 -18.20
N LYS A 104 4.76 -2.84 -17.80
CA LYS A 104 4.27 -4.15 -18.20
C LYS A 104 3.49 -4.77 -17.06
N LYS A 105 2.28 -5.22 -17.35
CA LYS A 105 1.41 -5.91 -16.38
C LYS A 105 1.58 -7.42 -16.50
N GLU A 106 2.80 -7.89 -16.40
CA GLU A 106 3.14 -9.31 -16.46
C GLU A 106 3.29 -9.87 -15.05
N GLY A 107 2.29 -10.64 -14.60
CA GLY A 107 2.27 -11.24 -13.28
C GLY A 107 2.00 -10.25 -12.13
N ALA A 108 2.08 -10.76 -10.91
CA ALA A 108 1.90 -9.96 -9.71
C ALA A 108 3.23 -9.35 -9.25
N VAL A 109 3.22 -8.05 -8.99
CA VAL A 109 4.38 -7.32 -8.44
C VAL A 109 4.46 -7.52 -6.93
N HIS A 110 3.35 -7.28 -6.23
CA HIS A 110 3.27 -7.45 -4.78
C HIS A 110 2.75 -8.85 -4.42
N ARG A 111 2.99 -9.30 -3.18
CA ARG A 111 2.47 -10.59 -2.70
C ARG A 111 2.30 -10.65 -1.19
N ASN A 112 1.40 -11.55 -0.77
CA ASN A 112 1.14 -11.84 0.65
C ASN A 112 0.77 -10.56 1.43
N ILE A 113 -0.29 -9.89 1.03
CA ILE A 113 -0.79 -8.70 1.72
C ILE A 113 -2.08 -9.06 2.45
N THR A 114 -2.15 -8.68 3.73
CA THR A 114 -3.34 -8.86 4.56
C THR A 114 -3.83 -7.50 5.04
N ILE A 115 -5.14 -7.24 4.82
CA ILE A 115 -5.83 -6.02 5.28
C ILE A 115 -7.00 -6.49 6.13
N GLU A 116 -6.92 -6.30 7.46
CA GLU A 116 -7.90 -6.87 8.36
C GLU A 116 -8.25 -5.98 9.56
N ASN A 117 -9.50 -6.10 10.03
CA ASN A 117 -9.98 -5.44 11.25
C ASN A 117 -9.78 -3.91 11.24
N ASN A 118 -9.76 -3.26 10.08
CA ASN A 118 -9.65 -1.82 10.00
C ASN A 118 -11.05 -1.17 9.97
N VAL A 119 -11.12 0.09 10.37
CA VAL A 119 -12.34 0.91 10.29
C VAL A 119 -12.13 2.03 9.29
N PHE A 120 -13.02 2.13 8.31
CA PHE A 120 -13.02 3.17 7.28
C PHE A 120 -14.27 4.03 7.43
N THR A 121 -14.13 5.31 7.79
CA THR A 121 -15.22 6.29 7.74
C THR A 121 -15.07 7.12 6.47
N LEU A 122 -15.96 6.88 5.49
CA LEU A 122 -15.95 7.54 4.20
C LEU A 122 -16.61 8.93 4.27
N ASN A 123 -16.10 9.89 3.51
CA ASN A 123 -16.70 11.22 3.38
C ASN A 123 -17.64 11.32 2.19
N SER A 124 -17.36 10.56 1.15
CA SER A 124 -18.07 10.56 -0.12
C SER A 124 -18.38 9.13 -0.56
N LYS A 125 -19.41 8.98 -1.40
CA LYS A 125 -19.71 7.71 -2.06
C LYS A 125 -18.63 7.32 -3.09
N ASP A 126 -17.82 8.28 -3.51
CA ASP A 126 -16.73 8.06 -4.45
C ASP A 126 -15.45 7.56 -3.76
N ASP A 127 -15.35 7.71 -2.44
CA ASP A 127 -14.23 7.20 -1.66
C ASP A 127 -14.18 5.67 -1.70
N LYS A 128 -12.97 5.13 -1.84
CA LYS A 128 -12.72 3.68 -1.91
C LYS A 128 -11.87 3.24 -0.73
N PRO A 129 -12.37 2.35 0.14
CA PRO A 129 -11.56 1.82 1.24
C PRO A 129 -10.28 1.17 0.77
N VAL A 130 -10.36 0.29 -0.22
CA VAL A 130 -9.22 -0.45 -0.77
C VAL A 130 -9.37 -0.55 -2.29
N VAL A 131 -8.31 -0.20 -3.01
CA VAL A 131 -8.14 -0.48 -4.44
C VAL A 131 -6.81 -1.18 -4.65
N PHE A 132 -6.78 -2.20 -5.48
CA PHE A 132 -5.57 -2.99 -5.68
C PHE A 132 -5.39 -3.44 -7.13
N HIS A 133 -4.13 -3.54 -7.52
CA HIS A 133 -3.67 -4.10 -8.78
C HIS A 133 -2.44 -4.94 -8.57
N SER A 134 -2.21 -5.94 -9.41
CA SER A 134 -0.96 -6.71 -9.51
C SER A 134 -0.44 -7.22 -8.17
N VAL A 135 -1.31 -7.84 -7.39
CA VAL A 135 -1.00 -8.46 -6.10
C VAL A 135 -1.44 -9.93 -6.09
N ASP A 136 -0.53 -10.80 -5.67
CA ASP A 136 -0.79 -12.22 -5.43
C ASP A 136 -1.01 -12.47 -3.94
N ASN A 137 -1.95 -13.37 -3.59
CA ASN A 137 -2.32 -13.72 -2.23
C ASN A 137 -2.70 -12.47 -1.39
N LEU A 138 -3.70 -11.72 -1.86
CA LEU A 138 -4.32 -10.64 -1.08
C LEU A 138 -5.46 -11.20 -0.23
N LYS A 139 -5.43 -10.88 1.07
CA LYS A 139 -6.51 -11.19 2.02
C LYS A 139 -7.11 -9.89 2.55
N ILE A 140 -8.43 -9.76 2.43
CA ILE A 140 -9.19 -8.63 2.97
C ILE A 140 -10.26 -9.22 3.88
N ASN A 141 -10.14 -9.01 5.19
CA ASN A 141 -11.01 -9.67 6.16
C ASN A 141 -11.53 -8.69 7.21
N ASN A 142 -12.81 -8.79 7.51
CA ASN A 142 -13.44 -8.16 8.67
C ASN A 142 -13.14 -6.65 8.82
N ASN A 143 -13.07 -5.91 7.69
CA ASN A 143 -12.91 -4.47 7.74
C ASN A 143 -14.29 -3.80 7.78
N LEU A 144 -14.46 -2.84 8.70
CA LEU A 144 -15.69 -2.10 8.86
C LEU A 144 -15.68 -0.86 7.98
N VAL A 145 -16.70 -0.67 7.17
CA VAL A 145 -16.87 0.52 6.33
C VAL A 145 -18.13 1.26 6.76
N ILE A 146 -17.98 2.52 7.14
CA ILE A 146 -19.05 3.44 7.51
C ILE A 146 -19.21 4.42 6.37
N SER A 147 -20.32 4.31 5.65
CA SER A 147 -20.68 5.19 4.53
C SER A 147 -21.09 6.58 5.00
N PRO A 148 -21.12 7.61 4.11
CA PRO A 148 -21.50 8.96 4.48
C PRO A 148 -22.93 9.10 5.02
N ASP A 149 -23.81 8.17 4.67
CA ASP A 149 -25.19 8.08 5.20
C ASP A 149 -25.29 7.32 6.53
N GLY A 150 -24.16 6.95 7.13
CA GLY A 150 -24.06 6.25 8.39
C GLY A 150 -24.27 4.73 8.32
N LYS A 151 -24.52 4.18 7.15
CA LYS A 151 -24.63 2.73 6.99
C LYS A 151 -23.30 2.05 7.17
N THR A 152 -23.35 0.91 7.82
CA THR A 152 -22.19 0.10 8.14
C THR A 152 -22.19 -1.20 7.33
N THR A 153 -21.06 -1.52 6.70
CA THR A 153 -20.86 -2.77 5.96
C THR A 153 -19.54 -3.40 6.35
N VAL A 154 -19.44 -4.71 6.18
CA VAL A 154 -18.18 -5.44 6.39
C VAL A 154 -17.53 -5.72 5.04
N LEU A 155 -16.31 -5.25 4.87
CA LEU A 155 -15.51 -5.48 3.66
C LEU A 155 -14.67 -6.73 3.84
N ASN A 156 -14.99 -7.75 3.04
CA ASN A 156 -14.22 -8.98 2.89
C ASN A 156 -13.86 -9.17 1.41
N GLY A 157 -12.66 -9.63 1.15
CA GLY A 157 -12.24 -10.10 -0.17
C GLY A 157 -12.65 -11.56 -0.40
N LYS A 158 -12.84 -11.90 -1.66
CA LYS A 158 -13.00 -13.30 -2.09
C LYS A 158 -11.64 -13.92 -2.38
#